data_6339eea2de304a995e74d41509c16e43
#
_entry.id   6339eea2de304a995e74d41509c16e43
#
_cell.length_a   1.000
_cell.length_b   1.000
_cell.length_c   1.000
_cell.angle_alpha   90.00
_cell.angle_beta   90.00
_cell.angle_gamma   90.00
#
_symmetry.space_group_name_H-M   'P 1'
#
loop_
_entity.id
_entity.type
_entity.pdbx_description
1 polymer ?
#
loop_
_entity_poly.entity_id
_entity_poly.type
_entity_poly.pdbx_seq_one_letter_code
_entity_poly.pdbx_strand_id
1 'polypeptide(L)'
;MPTHARFNQELGRRFDLWMIAQQYALRTKYRYRRVLQDFFGFLENKSVTSVTHFDIRAYLARVSQKGIALNGVHDQLNVLRMFYDFLNLGGLINFVPPRFVKLRPFVRRLPFILSEQAVLRLIGAARTTRERAIVELLYGTGCRVGEAATLRLECIDFEARTIRVDGKGGRTRIVLFGPHAERAVRAYIGERRTGYLFECGWPDQKGSVFSMGAQWVGTWKDYSRAGSKTLPIRKYLGLKKNLTYIQARAKLRKLTQNARLMRPRRDKPLHPSTIQDALQLVANRAGLGNVYPRVLRHTFATHLLDHGADIRIIQELMGHARIATTQIYTQVSRARLLTTFKQCHPRGA
;
A
#
# COMPACT_ATOMS: atom_id res chain seq x y z
N MET A 1 -31.15 -16.21 -27.95
CA MET A 1 -31.37 -14.86 -27.42
C MET A 1 -30.12 -14.43 -26.64
N PRO A 2 -29.58 -13.24 -26.81
CA PRO A 2 -28.52 -12.79 -25.93
C PRO A 2 -29.10 -12.73 -24.52
N THR A 3 -28.64 -13.60 -23.66
CA THR A 3 -29.04 -13.66 -22.26
C THR A 3 -28.75 -12.28 -21.63
N HIS A 4 -29.62 -11.78 -20.75
CA HIS A 4 -29.40 -10.54 -20.02
C HIS A 4 -28.02 -10.44 -19.38
N ALA A 5 -27.37 -11.59 -19.09
CA ALA A 5 -25.99 -11.67 -18.64
C ALA A 5 -24.99 -11.04 -19.62
N ARG A 6 -25.11 -11.29 -20.94
CA ARG A 6 -24.25 -10.66 -21.97
C ARG A 6 -24.50 -9.15 -22.06
N PHE A 7 -25.75 -8.74 -21.98
CA PHE A 7 -26.12 -7.32 -21.96
C PHE A 7 -25.53 -6.60 -20.75
N ASN A 8 -25.67 -7.18 -19.55
CA ASN A 8 -25.09 -6.63 -18.32
C ASN A 8 -23.56 -6.49 -18.41
N GLN A 9 -22.89 -7.52 -18.96
CA GLN A 9 -21.43 -7.48 -19.16
C GLN A 9 -21.02 -6.40 -20.16
N GLU A 10 -21.78 -6.19 -21.23
CA GLU A 10 -21.51 -5.14 -22.21
C GLU A 10 -21.66 -3.74 -21.57
N LEU A 11 -22.68 -3.51 -20.76
CA LEU A 11 -22.82 -2.25 -20.01
C LEU A 11 -21.68 -2.05 -19.00
N GLY A 12 -21.21 -3.12 -18.36
CA GLY A 12 -20.02 -3.09 -17.51
C GLY A 12 -18.76 -2.68 -18.27
N ARG A 13 -18.58 -3.13 -19.51
CA ARG A 13 -17.46 -2.71 -20.40
C ARG A 13 -17.57 -1.24 -20.78
N ARG A 14 -18.77 -0.76 -21.15
CA ARG A 14 -18.99 0.67 -21.46
C ARG A 14 -18.72 1.56 -20.26
N PHE A 15 -19.12 1.14 -19.07
CA PHE A 15 -18.77 1.83 -17.82
C PHE A 15 -17.25 1.85 -17.57
N ASP A 16 -16.54 0.76 -17.85
CA ASP A 16 -15.07 0.69 -17.70
C ASP A 16 -14.38 1.67 -18.67
N LEU A 17 -14.86 1.77 -19.92
CA LEU A 17 -14.39 2.76 -20.91
C LEU A 17 -14.68 4.20 -20.45
N TRP A 18 -15.86 4.44 -19.90
CA TRP A 18 -16.21 5.75 -19.33
C TRP A 18 -15.28 6.12 -18.17
N MET A 19 -14.99 5.17 -17.26
CA MET A 19 -14.01 5.41 -16.17
C MET A 19 -12.60 5.68 -16.71
N ILE A 20 -12.21 5.07 -17.83
CA ILE A 20 -10.93 5.36 -18.50
C ILE A 20 -10.91 6.80 -19.01
N ALA A 21 -11.94 7.22 -19.73
CA ALA A 21 -12.08 8.58 -20.24
C ALA A 21 -12.09 9.63 -19.11
N GLN A 22 -12.68 9.30 -17.95
CA GLN A 22 -12.67 10.13 -16.75
C GLN A 22 -11.37 10.02 -15.93
N GLN A 23 -10.33 9.35 -16.45
CA GLN A 23 -9.01 9.19 -15.82
C GLN A 23 -9.03 8.58 -14.40
N TYR A 24 -9.99 7.69 -14.10
CA TYR A 24 -9.99 6.98 -12.84
C TYR A 24 -8.73 6.14 -12.67
N ALA A 25 -8.16 6.14 -11.45
CA ALA A 25 -6.99 5.34 -11.11
C ALA A 25 -7.23 3.84 -11.36
N LEU A 26 -6.23 3.11 -11.85
CA LEU A 26 -6.30 1.67 -12.16
C LEU A 26 -6.88 0.84 -11.01
N ARG A 27 -6.46 1.13 -9.77
CA ARG A 27 -6.96 0.44 -8.56
C ARG A 27 -8.46 0.68 -8.34
N THR A 28 -8.96 1.86 -8.65
CA THR A 28 -10.39 2.19 -8.55
C THR A 28 -11.17 1.43 -9.61
N LYS A 29 -10.71 1.43 -10.86
CA LYS A 29 -11.32 0.66 -11.96
C LYS A 29 -11.38 -0.84 -11.65
N TYR A 30 -10.27 -1.42 -11.16
CA TYR A 30 -10.24 -2.83 -10.76
C TYR A 30 -11.26 -3.16 -9.66
N ARG A 31 -11.36 -2.31 -8.61
CA ARG A 31 -12.35 -2.48 -7.54
C ARG A 31 -13.78 -2.41 -8.07
N TYR A 32 -14.09 -1.45 -8.93
CA TYR A 32 -15.41 -1.27 -9.47
C TYR A 32 -15.81 -2.44 -10.37
N ARG A 33 -14.90 -2.88 -11.24
CA ARG A 33 -15.11 -4.05 -12.08
C ARG A 33 -15.42 -5.29 -11.25
N ARG A 34 -14.68 -5.55 -10.18
CA ARG A 34 -14.90 -6.69 -9.29
C ARG A 34 -16.27 -6.64 -8.61
N VAL A 35 -16.69 -5.48 -8.12
CA VAL A 35 -18.01 -5.32 -7.50
C VAL A 35 -19.13 -5.55 -8.51
N LEU A 36 -19.00 -4.99 -9.73
CA LEU A 36 -20.00 -5.18 -10.78
C LEU A 36 -20.06 -6.63 -11.25
N GLN A 37 -18.94 -7.34 -11.35
CA GLN A 37 -18.94 -8.77 -11.67
C GLN A 37 -19.68 -9.61 -10.62
N ASP A 38 -19.46 -9.35 -9.31
CA ASP A 38 -20.19 -10.03 -8.23
C ASP A 38 -21.69 -9.69 -8.26
N PHE A 39 -22.03 -8.43 -8.57
CA PHE A 39 -23.42 -7.98 -8.72
C PHE A 39 -24.11 -8.61 -9.94
N PHE A 40 -23.46 -8.64 -11.10
CA PHE A 40 -24.02 -9.30 -12.30
C PHE A 40 -24.20 -10.80 -12.10
N GLY A 41 -23.28 -11.45 -11.40
CA GLY A 41 -23.44 -12.84 -10.98
C GLY A 41 -24.61 -13.07 -10.02
N PHE A 42 -24.95 -12.07 -9.20
CA PHE A 42 -26.13 -12.12 -8.33
C PHE A 42 -27.43 -11.97 -9.12
N LEU A 43 -27.45 -11.13 -10.16
CA LEU A 43 -28.63 -10.89 -10.99
C LEU A 43 -28.98 -12.06 -11.89
N GLU A 44 -28.01 -12.99 -12.13
CA GLU A 44 -28.18 -14.14 -13.04
C GLU A 44 -28.71 -13.70 -14.42
N ASN A 45 -29.99 -13.92 -14.68
CA ASN A 45 -30.66 -13.60 -15.94
C ASN A 45 -31.48 -12.31 -15.91
N LYS A 46 -31.41 -11.51 -14.81
CA LYS A 46 -32.12 -10.23 -14.71
C LYS A 46 -31.29 -9.12 -15.34
N SER A 47 -31.94 -8.27 -16.18
CA SER A 47 -31.29 -7.08 -16.73
C SER A 47 -31.00 -6.05 -15.64
N VAL A 48 -29.82 -5.38 -15.70
CA VAL A 48 -29.50 -4.27 -14.81
C VAL A 48 -30.46 -3.08 -14.95
N THR A 49 -31.11 -2.92 -16.11
CA THR A 49 -32.08 -1.84 -16.36
C THR A 49 -33.45 -2.10 -15.71
N SER A 50 -33.76 -3.36 -15.34
CA SER A 50 -35.00 -3.75 -14.66
C SER A 50 -34.84 -3.97 -13.15
N VAL A 51 -33.67 -3.64 -12.61
CA VAL A 51 -33.35 -3.78 -11.18
C VAL A 51 -34.13 -2.74 -10.37
N THR A 52 -34.65 -3.19 -9.24
CA THR A 52 -35.34 -2.35 -8.25
C THR A 52 -34.45 -2.08 -7.04
N HIS A 53 -34.85 -1.17 -6.17
CA HIS A 53 -34.19 -0.97 -4.88
C HIS A 53 -34.25 -2.19 -3.95
N PHE A 54 -35.25 -3.08 -4.13
CA PHE A 54 -35.35 -4.35 -3.40
C PHE A 54 -34.23 -5.32 -3.82
N ASP A 55 -33.93 -5.41 -5.12
CA ASP A 55 -32.82 -6.23 -5.62
C ASP A 55 -31.48 -5.74 -5.08
N ILE A 56 -31.29 -4.42 -5.02
CA ILE A 56 -30.07 -3.83 -4.44
C ILE A 56 -29.96 -4.20 -2.94
N ARG A 57 -31.05 -4.13 -2.18
CA ARG A 57 -31.07 -4.55 -0.77
C ARG A 57 -30.76 -6.04 -0.61
N ALA A 58 -31.35 -6.90 -1.44
CA ALA A 58 -31.08 -8.33 -1.44
C ALA A 58 -29.59 -8.65 -1.73
N TYR A 59 -29.01 -7.99 -2.74
CA TYR A 59 -27.59 -8.07 -3.02
C TYR A 59 -26.72 -7.67 -1.82
N LEU A 60 -27.00 -6.51 -1.21
CA LEU A 60 -26.22 -6.03 -0.07
C LEU A 60 -26.38 -6.92 1.17
N ALA A 61 -27.58 -7.53 1.37
CA ALA A 61 -27.79 -8.53 2.41
C ALA A 61 -26.90 -9.78 2.18
N ARG A 62 -26.87 -10.30 0.94
CA ARG A 62 -25.96 -11.39 0.56
C ARG A 62 -24.49 -11.04 0.81
N VAL A 63 -24.08 -9.80 0.45
CA VAL A 63 -22.71 -9.31 0.72
C VAL A 63 -22.40 -9.30 2.21
N SER A 64 -23.37 -8.85 3.04
CA SER A 64 -23.23 -8.84 4.50
C SER A 64 -23.13 -10.25 5.07
N GLN A 65 -23.92 -11.20 4.57
CA GLN A 65 -23.88 -12.61 4.98
C GLN A 65 -22.54 -13.29 4.68
N LYS A 66 -21.80 -12.83 3.66
CA LYS A 66 -20.41 -13.27 3.38
C LYS A 66 -19.39 -12.74 4.41
N GLY A 67 -19.82 -12.10 5.48
CA GLY A 67 -18.95 -11.56 6.55
C GLY A 67 -18.27 -10.24 6.20
N ILE A 68 -18.70 -9.55 5.14
CA ILE A 68 -18.15 -8.24 4.78
C ILE A 68 -18.63 -7.20 5.78
N ALA A 69 -17.71 -6.49 6.42
CA ALA A 69 -18.01 -5.44 7.38
C ALA A 69 -18.88 -4.31 6.78
N LEU A 70 -19.64 -3.61 7.60
CA LEU A 70 -20.60 -2.59 7.17
C LEU A 70 -20.00 -1.50 6.28
N ASN A 71 -18.76 -1.06 6.54
CA ASN A 71 -18.04 -0.12 5.66
C ASN A 71 -17.79 -0.70 4.26
N GLY A 72 -17.53 -2.00 4.14
CA GLY A 72 -17.41 -2.67 2.85
C GLY A 72 -18.74 -2.75 2.11
N VAL A 73 -19.87 -2.94 2.83
CA VAL A 73 -21.21 -2.89 2.25
C VAL A 73 -21.54 -1.49 1.72
N HIS A 74 -21.16 -0.43 2.47
CA HIS A 74 -21.27 0.96 2.00
C HIS A 74 -20.44 1.21 0.74
N ASP A 75 -19.22 0.66 0.68
CA ASP A 75 -18.37 0.76 -0.50
C ASP A 75 -19.00 0.11 -1.74
N GLN A 76 -19.65 -1.05 -1.57
CA GLN A 76 -20.36 -1.71 -2.65
C GLN A 76 -21.56 -0.88 -3.14
N LEU A 77 -22.37 -0.36 -2.21
CA LEU A 77 -23.47 0.52 -2.55
C LEU A 77 -23.00 1.77 -3.32
N ASN A 78 -21.86 2.37 -2.95
CA ASN A 78 -21.30 3.51 -3.65
C ASN A 78 -20.84 3.16 -5.08
N VAL A 79 -20.32 1.96 -5.31
CA VAL A 79 -20.00 1.48 -6.66
C VAL A 79 -21.26 1.33 -7.49
N LEU A 80 -22.32 0.73 -6.93
CA LEU A 80 -23.60 0.59 -7.62
C LEU A 80 -24.22 1.95 -7.92
N ARG A 81 -24.18 2.92 -7.01
CA ARG A 81 -24.64 4.28 -7.28
C ARG A 81 -23.95 4.89 -8.48
N MET A 82 -22.62 4.82 -8.53
CA MET A 82 -21.83 5.35 -9.64
C MET A 82 -22.18 4.66 -10.97
N PHE A 83 -22.34 3.34 -10.96
CA PHE A 83 -22.73 2.60 -12.15
C PHE A 83 -24.13 2.96 -12.64
N TYR A 84 -25.12 3.04 -11.74
CA TYR A 84 -26.49 3.43 -12.08
C TYR A 84 -26.61 4.90 -12.48
N ASP A 85 -25.81 5.80 -11.91
CA ASP A 85 -25.71 7.19 -12.37
C ASP A 85 -25.17 7.24 -13.81
N PHE A 86 -24.20 6.41 -14.17
CA PHE A 86 -23.72 6.27 -15.54
C PHE A 86 -24.81 5.77 -16.49
N LEU A 87 -25.61 4.77 -16.10
CA LEU A 87 -26.72 4.27 -16.92
C LEU A 87 -27.79 5.36 -17.13
N ASN A 88 -28.09 6.12 -16.09
CA ASN A 88 -29.05 7.22 -16.14
C ASN A 88 -28.55 8.36 -17.05
N LEU A 89 -27.28 8.75 -16.96
CA LEU A 89 -26.67 9.73 -17.85
C LEU A 89 -26.67 9.29 -19.32
N GLY A 90 -26.58 7.97 -19.56
CA GLY A 90 -26.67 7.38 -20.90
C GLY A 90 -28.11 7.20 -21.43
N GLY A 91 -29.14 7.63 -20.71
CA GLY A 91 -30.53 7.49 -21.08
C GLY A 91 -31.09 6.06 -21.09
N LEU A 92 -30.35 5.12 -20.49
CA LEU A 92 -30.74 3.70 -20.45
C LEU A 92 -31.75 3.39 -19.34
N ILE A 93 -31.86 4.27 -18.35
CA ILE A 93 -32.80 4.20 -17.24
C ILE A 93 -33.22 5.62 -16.82
N ASN A 94 -34.44 5.76 -16.31
CA ASN A 94 -34.94 7.02 -15.76
C ASN A 94 -34.96 7.06 -14.22
N PHE A 95 -34.62 5.96 -13.60
CA PHE A 95 -34.67 5.77 -12.15
C PHE A 95 -33.37 5.12 -11.66
N VAL A 96 -32.80 5.62 -10.55
CA VAL A 96 -31.54 5.16 -9.97
C VAL A 96 -31.79 4.39 -8.67
N PRO A 97 -32.03 3.06 -8.72
CA PRO A 97 -32.47 2.26 -7.55
C PRO A 97 -31.53 2.36 -6.35
N PRO A 98 -30.17 2.38 -6.50
CA PRO A 98 -29.27 2.44 -5.34
C PRO A 98 -29.36 3.74 -4.52
N ARG A 99 -29.93 4.82 -5.05
CA ARG A 99 -30.15 6.08 -4.30
C ARG A 99 -31.22 5.94 -3.24
N PHE A 100 -32.18 5.02 -3.42
CA PHE A 100 -33.26 4.74 -2.47
C PHE A 100 -32.88 3.73 -1.38
N VAL A 101 -31.66 3.24 -1.42
CA VAL A 101 -31.14 2.36 -0.38
C VAL A 101 -30.34 3.18 0.63
N LYS A 102 -30.88 3.23 1.86
CA LYS A 102 -30.20 3.82 3.03
C LYS A 102 -29.64 2.69 3.89
N LEU A 103 -28.34 2.73 4.16
CA LEU A 103 -27.68 1.85 5.13
C LEU A 103 -27.54 2.59 6.46
N ARG A 104 -27.48 1.84 7.57
CA ARG A 104 -27.15 2.44 8.86
C ARG A 104 -25.79 3.17 8.76
N PRO A 105 -25.65 4.36 9.37
CA PRO A 105 -24.34 4.97 9.47
C PRO A 105 -23.40 4.04 10.24
N PHE A 106 -22.17 3.85 9.74
CA PHE A 106 -21.18 3.12 10.51
C PHE A 106 -20.44 4.08 11.45
N VAL A 107 -20.32 3.66 12.69
CA VAL A 107 -19.54 4.39 13.69
C VAL A 107 -18.06 4.23 13.32
N ARG A 108 -17.40 5.32 12.99
CA ARG A 108 -15.95 5.32 12.80
C ARG A 108 -15.31 5.14 14.18
N ARG A 109 -14.69 3.99 14.40
CA ARG A 109 -13.83 3.82 15.57
C ARG A 109 -12.73 4.86 15.52
N LEU A 110 -12.40 5.47 16.65
CA LEU A 110 -11.24 6.34 16.75
C LEU A 110 -10.00 5.59 16.25
N PRO A 111 -9.14 6.24 15.49
CA PRO A 111 -7.92 5.62 15.03
C PRO A 111 -7.06 5.21 16.22
N PHE A 112 -6.49 4.02 16.15
CA PHE A 112 -5.49 3.57 17.12
C PHE A 112 -4.22 4.42 16.95
N ILE A 113 -3.70 4.94 18.05
CA ILE A 113 -2.53 5.82 18.13
C ILE A 113 -1.53 5.17 19.08
N LEU A 114 -0.26 5.19 18.71
CA LEU A 114 0.83 4.72 19.55
C LEU A 114 1.29 5.85 20.48
N SER A 115 1.58 5.54 21.75
CA SER A 115 2.32 6.47 22.62
C SER A 115 3.77 6.61 22.14
N GLU A 116 4.46 7.67 22.55
CA GLU A 116 5.88 7.88 22.22
C GLU A 116 6.76 6.71 22.66
N GLN A 117 6.51 6.18 23.86
CA GLN A 117 7.20 4.98 24.34
C GLN A 117 6.95 3.75 23.46
N ALA A 118 5.71 3.58 22.95
CA ALA A 118 5.39 2.50 22.02
C ALA A 118 6.11 2.69 20.68
N VAL A 119 6.24 3.92 20.19
CA VAL A 119 7.03 4.23 18.98
C VAL A 119 8.52 3.93 19.21
N LEU A 120 9.07 4.30 20.37
CA LEU A 120 10.47 3.95 20.71
C LEU A 120 10.69 2.44 20.76
N ARG A 121 9.75 1.68 21.36
CA ARG A 121 9.82 0.19 21.33
C ARG A 121 9.76 -0.34 19.91
N LEU A 122 8.89 0.21 19.07
CA LEU A 122 8.79 -0.18 17.66
C LEU A 122 10.11 0.04 16.92
N ILE A 123 10.75 1.21 17.09
CA ILE A 123 12.04 1.53 16.49
C ILE A 123 13.14 0.60 17.01
N GLY A 124 13.16 0.33 18.32
CA GLY A 124 14.13 -0.58 18.96
C GLY A 124 13.99 -2.04 18.49
N ALA A 125 12.80 -2.48 18.09
CA ALA A 125 12.54 -3.83 17.59
C ALA A 125 12.97 -4.06 16.12
N ALA A 126 13.37 -3.01 15.40
CA ALA A 126 13.89 -3.10 14.04
C ALA A 126 15.29 -3.74 14.04
N ARG A 127 15.45 -4.86 13.33
CA ARG A 127 16.70 -5.66 13.29
C ARG A 127 17.59 -5.35 12.09
N THR A 128 17.05 -4.71 11.06
CA THR A 128 17.78 -4.35 9.85
C THR A 128 17.73 -2.85 9.62
N THR A 129 18.74 -2.31 8.93
CA THR A 129 18.75 -0.88 8.52
C THR A 129 17.53 -0.52 7.68
N ARG A 130 17.04 -1.45 6.84
CA ARG A 130 15.81 -1.27 6.06
C ARG A 130 14.56 -1.16 6.94
N GLU A 131 14.39 -2.06 7.93
CA GLU A 131 13.25 -2.01 8.84
C GLU A 131 13.26 -0.69 9.63
N ARG A 132 14.43 -0.30 10.13
CA ARG A 132 14.59 0.96 10.85
C ARG A 132 14.28 2.17 9.97
N ALA A 133 14.78 2.20 8.74
CA ALA A 133 14.48 3.27 7.79
C ALA A 133 12.98 3.36 7.47
N ILE A 134 12.29 2.21 7.32
CA ILE A 134 10.84 2.18 7.09
C ILE A 134 10.09 2.81 8.27
N VAL A 135 10.38 2.39 9.51
CA VAL A 135 9.67 2.89 10.70
C VAL A 135 9.93 4.38 10.91
N GLU A 136 11.21 4.79 10.89
CA GLU A 136 11.62 6.17 11.12
C GLU A 136 11.08 7.12 10.03
N LEU A 137 11.11 6.70 8.76
CA LEU A 137 10.58 7.51 7.66
C LEU A 137 9.06 7.68 7.79
N LEU A 138 8.32 6.59 7.99
CA LEU A 138 6.85 6.65 8.08
C LEU A 138 6.38 7.46 9.27
N TYR A 139 7.02 7.32 10.43
CA TYR A 139 6.71 8.08 11.63
C TYR A 139 7.22 9.52 11.54
N GLY A 140 8.46 9.73 11.12
CA GLY A 140 9.09 11.05 11.11
C GLY A 140 8.56 11.99 10.01
N THR A 141 7.87 11.47 8.98
CA THR A 141 7.32 12.29 7.89
C THR A 141 5.80 12.26 7.81
N GLY A 142 5.17 11.26 8.41
CA GLY A 142 3.75 11.00 8.22
C GLY A 142 3.34 10.73 6.77
N CYS A 143 4.26 10.39 5.87
CA CYS A 143 3.95 10.12 4.46
C CYS A 143 3.05 8.87 4.30
N ARG A 144 2.32 8.79 3.17
CA ARG A 144 1.52 7.61 2.86
C ARG A 144 2.43 6.45 2.43
N VAL A 145 2.04 5.21 2.74
CA VAL A 145 2.84 4.03 2.36
C VAL A 145 3.10 3.95 0.85
N GLY A 146 2.15 4.40 0.01
CA GLY A 146 2.35 4.47 -1.43
C GLY A 146 3.40 5.49 -1.85
N GLU A 147 3.45 6.64 -1.17
CA GLU A 147 4.46 7.69 -1.36
C GLU A 147 5.84 7.18 -0.94
N ALA A 148 5.94 6.55 0.24
CA ALA A 148 7.18 5.92 0.69
C ALA A 148 7.67 4.82 -0.25
N ALA A 149 6.76 4.02 -0.81
CA ALA A 149 7.10 2.93 -1.72
C ALA A 149 7.69 3.41 -3.05
N THR A 150 7.21 4.54 -3.57
CA THR A 150 7.64 5.12 -4.85
C THR A 150 8.67 6.23 -4.69
N LEU A 151 9.11 6.51 -3.46
CA LEU A 151 10.07 7.58 -3.17
C LEU A 151 11.43 7.28 -3.82
N ARG A 152 11.95 8.26 -4.55
CA ARG A 152 13.27 8.21 -5.16
C ARG A 152 14.29 9.00 -4.34
N LEU A 153 15.54 8.58 -4.36
CA LEU A 153 16.64 9.23 -3.64
C LEU A 153 16.86 10.67 -4.11
N GLU A 154 16.66 10.92 -5.41
CA GLU A 154 16.78 12.23 -6.03
C GLU A 154 15.72 13.24 -5.54
N CYS A 155 14.68 12.75 -4.86
CA CYS A 155 13.64 13.57 -4.26
C CYS A 155 13.93 13.93 -2.80
N ILE A 156 15.04 13.47 -2.23
CA ILE A 156 15.44 13.70 -0.83
C ILE A 156 16.55 14.75 -0.80
N ASP A 157 16.25 15.88 -0.19
CA ASP A 157 17.23 16.89 0.17
C ASP A 157 17.64 16.69 1.64
N PHE A 158 18.83 16.15 1.86
CA PHE A 158 19.34 15.86 3.20
C PHE A 158 19.82 17.12 3.95
N GLU A 159 20.25 18.16 3.24
CA GLU A 159 20.71 19.41 3.85
C GLU A 159 19.49 20.21 4.37
N ALA A 160 18.51 20.35 3.51
CA ALA A 160 17.26 21.03 3.86
C ALA A 160 16.29 20.14 4.67
N ARG A 161 16.59 18.84 4.86
CA ARG A 161 15.75 17.84 5.51
C ARG A 161 14.33 17.82 4.95
N THR A 162 14.23 17.81 3.64
CA THR A 162 12.95 17.79 2.92
C THR A 162 12.89 16.65 1.92
N ILE A 163 11.66 16.18 1.70
CA ILE A 163 11.36 15.14 0.73
C ILE A 163 10.22 15.63 -0.16
N ARG A 164 10.42 15.58 -1.47
CA ARG A 164 9.38 15.80 -2.45
C ARG A 164 8.62 14.49 -2.68
N VAL A 165 7.33 14.47 -2.34
CA VAL A 165 6.46 13.31 -2.51
C VAL A 165 5.32 13.59 -3.48
N ASP A 166 5.04 12.65 -4.36
CA ASP A 166 3.94 12.74 -5.31
C ASP A 166 2.68 12.08 -4.72
N GLY A 167 1.68 12.91 -4.50
CA GLY A 167 0.41 12.50 -3.93
C GLY A 167 -0.60 12.03 -4.99
N LYS A 168 -1.78 11.62 -4.53
CA LYS A 168 -2.88 11.21 -5.39
C LYS A 168 -3.31 12.35 -6.32
N GLY A 169 -3.42 12.07 -7.61
CA GLY A 169 -3.84 13.04 -8.63
C GLY A 169 -2.73 13.98 -9.10
N GLY A 170 -1.47 13.55 -9.02
CA GLY A 170 -0.31 14.31 -9.55
C GLY A 170 0.08 15.54 -8.71
N ARG A 171 -0.49 15.68 -7.51
CA ARG A 171 -0.14 16.79 -6.61
C ARG A 171 1.14 16.46 -5.86
N THR A 172 2.18 17.22 -6.13
CA THR A 172 3.45 17.14 -5.41
C THR A 172 3.39 18.01 -4.16
N ARG A 173 3.99 17.53 -3.07
CA ARG A 173 4.20 18.32 -1.86
C ARG A 173 5.56 18.03 -1.24
N ILE A 174 6.01 18.93 -0.41
CA ILE A 174 7.21 18.74 0.41
C ILE A 174 6.78 18.23 1.78
N VAL A 175 7.46 17.21 2.27
CA VAL A 175 7.38 16.74 3.66
C VAL A 175 8.72 16.96 4.34
N LEU A 176 8.69 17.20 5.64
CA LEU A 176 9.87 17.39 6.48
C LEU A 176 10.24 16.09 7.17
N PHE A 177 11.51 15.92 7.49
CA PHE A 177 11.98 14.81 8.31
C PHE A 177 13.09 15.26 9.28
N GLY A 178 13.10 14.66 10.46
CA GLY A 178 14.06 14.98 11.49
C GLY A 178 15.37 14.19 11.37
N PRO A 179 16.36 14.52 12.22
CA PRO A 179 17.69 13.89 12.17
C PRO A 179 17.66 12.40 12.43
N HIS A 180 16.69 11.88 13.16
CA HIS A 180 16.54 10.44 13.40
C HIS A 180 16.18 9.69 12.13
N ALA A 181 15.21 10.19 11.36
CA ALA A 181 14.84 9.62 10.07
C ALA A 181 15.99 9.76 9.06
N GLU A 182 16.70 10.91 9.07
CA GLU A 182 17.90 11.11 8.25
C GLU A 182 18.94 10.03 8.52
N ARG A 183 19.35 9.84 9.77
CA ARG A 183 20.36 8.82 10.15
C ARG A 183 19.95 7.42 9.72
N ALA A 184 18.67 7.07 9.93
CA ALA A 184 18.15 5.75 9.54
C ALA A 184 18.14 5.54 8.02
N VAL A 185 17.75 6.56 7.26
CA VAL A 185 17.74 6.53 5.80
C VAL A 185 19.17 6.43 5.27
N ARG A 186 20.10 7.28 5.74
CA ARG A 186 21.51 7.24 5.34
C ARG A 186 22.15 5.89 5.63
N ALA A 187 21.91 5.31 6.82
CA ALA A 187 22.41 3.99 7.18
C ALA A 187 21.87 2.87 6.28
N TYR A 188 20.67 3.02 5.76
CA TYR A 188 20.06 2.06 4.85
C TYR A 188 20.54 2.21 3.40
N ILE A 189 20.65 3.45 2.89
CA ILE A 189 21.06 3.68 1.50
C ILE A 189 22.57 3.48 1.28
N GLY A 190 23.41 3.71 2.31
CA GLY A 190 24.86 3.69 2.19
C GLY A 190 25.33 4.71 1.14
N GLU A 191 26.09 4.24 0.16
CA GLU A 191 26.67 5.08 -0.91
C GLU A 191 25.70 5.36 -2.07
N ARG A 192 24.49 4.78 -2.06
CA ARG A 192 23.51 5.03 -3.14
C ARG A 192 23.09 6.50 -3.19
N ARG A 193 23.01 7.04 -4.39
CA ARG A 193 22.60 8.44 -4.64
C ARG A 193 21.36 8.54 -5.54
N THR A 194 21.05 7.49 -6.27
CA THR A 194 19.95 7.46 -7.24
C THR A 194 19.08 6.21 -7.10
N GLY A 195 17.90 6.23 -7.72
CA GLY A 195 16.94 5.12 -7.71
C GLY A 195 15.92 5.21 -6.58
N TYR A 196 15.09 4.18 -6.46
CA TYR A 196 14.08 4.15 -5.40
C TYR A 196 14.72 4.00 -4.01
N LEU A 197 14.21 4.75 -3.02
CA LEU A 197 14.66 4.62 -1.65
C LEU A 197 14.53 3.17 -1.19
N PHE A 198 13.33 2.60 -1.30
CA PHE A 198 13.06 1.20 -1.01
C PHE A 198 12.97 0.42 -2.32
N GLU A 199 14.08 -0.13 -2.73
CA GLU A 199 14.13 -0.96 -3.93
C GLU A 199 13.48 -2.32 -3.70
N CYS A 200 12.88 -2.87 -4.76
CA CYS A 200 12.50 -4.26 -4.82
C CYS A 200 13.77 -5.14 -4.92
N GLY A 201 14.53 -5.18 -3.82
CA GLY A 201 15.53 -6.21 -3.61
C GLY A 201 14.79 -7.49 -3.30
N TRP A 202 14.97 -8.52 -4.11
CA TRP A 202 14.51 -9.82 -3.69
C TRP A 202 15.22 -10.15 -2.38
N PRO A 203 14.47 -10.63 -1.37
CA PRO A 203 15.15 -11.22 -0.24
C PRO A 203 16.11 -12.24 -0.83
N ASP A 204 17.25 -12.38 -0.19
CA ASP A 204 18.24 -13.39 -0.50
C ASP A 204 17.60 -14.59 -1.15
N GLN A 205 18.02 -14.96 -2.36
CA GLN A 205 17.53 -16.18 -2.98
C GLN A 205 17.85 -17.32 -2.01
N LYS A 206 16.88 -17.65 -1.17
CA LYS A 206 17.08 -18.75 -0.21
C LYS A 206 17.23 -20.09 -0.92
N GLY A 207 16.84 -20.12 -2.22
CA GLY A 207 16.69 -21.38 -2.93
C GLY A 207 15.71 -22.31 -2.23
N SER A 208 15.43 -23.45 -2.80
CA SER A 208 14.65 -24.50 -2.15
C SER A 208 15.46 -25.79 -2.12
N VAL A 209 15.37 -26.52 -1.02
CA VAL A 209 15.93 -27.88 -0.91
C VAL A 209 14.73 -28.83 -0.94
N PHE A 210 14.76 -29.80 -1.81
CA PHE A 210 13.75 -30.84 -1.87
C PHE A 210 14.42 -32.22 -2.00
N SER A 211 13.67 -33.23 -1.71
CA SER A 211 14.13 -34.60 -1.81
C SER A 211 13.80 -35.18 -3.19
N MET A 212 14.77 -35.82 -3.82
CA MET A 212 14.60 -36.55 -5.05
C MET A 212 15.17 -37.96 -4.85
N GLY A 213 14.31 -38.96 -4.61
CA GLY A 213 14.74 -40.28 -4.17
C GLY A 213 15.59 -40.23 -2.89
N ALA A 214 16.76 -40.86 -2.91
CA ALA A 214 17.71 -40.90 -1.79
C ALA A 214 18.58 -39.65 -1.69
N GLN A 215 18.30 -38.58 -2.43
CA GLN A 215 19.17 -37.42 -2.59
C GLN A 215 18.51 -36.12 -2.13
N TRP A 216 19.35 -35.16 -1.67
CA TRP A 216 18.97 -33.77 -1.51
C TRP A 216 19.36 -32.98 -2.74
N VAL A 217 18.40 -32.25 -3.31
CA VAL A 217 18.59 -31.38 -4.48
C VAL A 217 18.25 -29.95 -4.09
N GLY A 218 19.18 -29.05 -4.35
CA GLY A 218 18.96 -27.61 -4.23
C GLY A 218 18.54 -26.99 -5.56
N THR A 219 17.60 -26.06 -5.52
CA THR A 219 17.21 -25.31 -6.70
C THR A 219 17.24 -23.81 -6.39
N TRP A 220 17.76 -23.02 -7.34
CA TRP A 220 17.72 -21.55 -7.32
C TRP A 220 17.73 -21.01 -8.74
N LYS A 221 17.51 -19.72 -8.91
CA LYS A 221 17.57 -19.07 -10.23
C LYS A 221 18.91 -18.36 -10.42
N ASP A 222 19.58 -18.61 -11.52
CA ASP A 222 20.77 -17.84 -11.92
C ASP A 222 20.35 -16.70 -12.83
N TYR A 223 20.73 -15.49 -12.45
CA TYR A 223 20.44 -14.25 -13.20
C TYR A 223 21.68 -13.68 -13.90
N SER A 224 22.82 -14.38 -13.88
CA SER A 224 24.05 -13.93 -14.55
C SER A 224 23.95 -13.93 -16.09
N ARG A 225 22.99 -14.65 -16.64
CA ARG A 225 22.74 -14.68 -18.09
C ARG A 225 21.67 -13.65 -18.45
N ALA A 226 22.10 -12.51 -18.95
CA ALA A 226 21.21 -11.46 -19.46
C ALA A 226 20.37 -11.96 -20.65
N GLY A 227 19.06 -11.71 -20.62
CA GLY A 227 18.20 -11.73 -21.82
C GLY A 227 17.23 -12.88 -22.00
N SER A 228 17.15 -13.90 -21.14
CA SER A 228 16.19 -14.98 -21.31
C SER A 228 15.45 -15.35 -20.02
N LYS A 229 14.32 -16.04 -20.16
CA LYS A 229 13.58 -16.65 -19.04
C LYS A 229 14.56 -17.43 -18.18
N THR A 230 14.85 -16.94 -16.98
CA THR A 230 15.80 -17.58 -16.06
C THR A 230 15.27 -18.95 -15.66
N LEU A 231 15.90 -19.99 -16.17
CA LEU A 231 15.61 -21.36 -15.79
C LEU A 231 16.15 -21.64 -14.38
N PRO A 232 15.46 -22.42 -13.55
CA PRO A 232 15.97 -22.80 -12.25
C PRO A 232 17.19 -23.72 -12.42
N ILE A 233 18.29 -23.37 -11.75
CA ILE A 233 19.43 -24.27 -11.59
C ILE A 233 19.07 -25.30 -10.55
N ARG A 234 19.33 -26.56 -10.86
CA ARG A 234 19.25 -27.68 -9.91
C ARG A 234 20.64 -28.23 -9.65
N LYS A 235 20.98 -28.44 -8.39
CA LYS A 235 22.26 -29.01 -8.02
C LYS A 235 22.09 -30.06 -6.94
N TYR A 236 22.77 -31.19 -7.12
CA TYR A 236 22.88 -32.22 -6.12
C TYR A 236 23.65 -31.71 -4.91
N LEU A 237 23.11 -31.91 -3.72
CA LEU A 237 23.69 -31.45 -2.45
C LEU A 237 24.33 -32.57 -1.65
N GLY A 238 23.83 -33.79 -1.77
CA GLY A 238 24.32 -34.98 -1.10
C GLY A 238 23.25 -36.05 -0.88
N LEU A 239 23.66 -37.24 -0.45
CA LEU A 239 22.75 -38.33 -0.11
C LEU A 239 22.09 -38.07 1.25
N LYS A 240 20.82 -38.46 1.39
CA LYS A 240 20.07 -38.31 2.65
C LYS A 240 20.68 -39.07 3.82
N LYS A 241 21.31 -40.20 3.55
CA LYS A 241 22.01 -40.99 4.56
C LYS A 241 23.25 -40.27 5.17
N ASN A 242 23.82 -39.30 4.42
CA ASN A 242 25.06 -38.61 4.81
C ASN A 242 24.80 -37.14 5.18
N LEU A 243 23.61 -36.61 4.93
CA LEU A 243 23.30 -35.20 5.08
C LEU A 243 21.88 -35.00 5.61
N THR A 244 21.74 -34.30 6.71
CA THR A 244 20.40 -33.86 7.16
C THR A 244 19.86 -32.75 6.31
N TYR A 245 18.54 -32.50 6.37
CA TYR A 245 17.90 -31.37 5.67
C TYR A 245 18.53 -30.02 6.04
N ILE A 246 18.88 -29.82 7.33
CA ILE A 246 19.51 -28.59 7.83
C ILE A 246 20.88 -28.39 7.18
N GLN A 247 21.68 -29.43 7.10
CA GLN A 247 23.00 -29.39 6.46
C GLN A 247 22.91 -29.18 4.95
N ALA A 248 21.95 -29.82 4.27
CA ALA A 248 21.70 -29.59 2.86
C ALA A 248 21.28 -28.14 2.59
N ARG A 249 20.46 -27.55 3.46
CA ARG A 249 20.06 -26.15 3.39
C ARG A 249 21.22 -25.19 3.66
N ALA A 250 22.11 -25.51 4.58
CA ALA A 250 23.34 -24.73 4.81
C ALA A 250 24.26 -24.77 3.59
N LYS A 251 24.42 -25.94 2.96
CA LYS A 251 25.21 -26.11 1.73
C LYS A 251 24.61 -25.31 0.56
N LEU A 252 23.29 -25.33 0.39
CA LEU A 252 22.62 -24.50 -0.61
C LEU A 252 22.83 -23.01 -0.33
N ARG A 253 22.77 -22.57 0.92
CA ARG A 253 23.00 -21.18 1.32
C ARG A 253 24.38 -20.68 0.91
N LYS A 254 25.43 -21.50 1.09
CA LYS A 254 26.79 -21.18 0.60
C LYS A 254 26.83 -21.05 -0.93
N LEU A 255 26.19 -21.96 -1.65
CA LEU A 255 26.13 -21.94 -3.12
C LEU A 255 25.36 -20.72 -3.66
N THR A 256 24.35 -20.25 -2.95
CA THR A 256 23.53 -19.11 -3.38
C THR A 256 24.11 -17.77 -2.95
N GLN A 257 25.07 -17.72 -2.03
CA GLN A 257 25.72 -16.47 -1.60
C GLN A 257 26.44 -15.76 -2.76
N ASN A 258 27.14 -16.51 -3.62
CA ASN A 258 27.86 -15.95 -4.78
C ASN A 258 26.89 -15.56 -5.92
N ALA A 259 25.73 -16.20 -6.01
CA ALA A 259 24.70 -15.83 -6.98
C ALA A 259 23.98 -14.50 -6.65
N ARG A 260 24.12 -13.99 -5.42
CA ARG A 260 23.57 -12.69 -5.00
C ARG A 260 24.26 -11.51 -5.65
N LEU A 261 25.56 -11.61 -5.89
CA LEU A 261 26.37 -10.50 -6.42
C LEU A 261 26.08 -10.17 -7.89
N MET A 262 25.41 -11.06 -8.62
CA MET A 262 25.20 -10.92 -10.06
C MET A 262 23.79 -10.52 -10.47
N ARG A 263 22.93 -10.15 -9.54
CA ARG A 263 21.57 -9.75 -9.87
C ARG A 263 21.53 -8.27 -10.22
N PRO A 264 21.15 -7.87 -11.45
CA PRO A 264 20.90 -6.46 -11.72
C PRO A 264 19.78 -6.00 -10.78
N ARG A 265 20.09 -4.99 -9.95
CA ARG A 265 19.05 -4.30 -9.17
C ARG A 265 18.04 -3.78 -10.18
N ARG A 266 16.82 -4.27 -10.13
CA ARG A 266 15.76 -3.71 -10.95
C ARG A 266 15.42 -2.37 -10.33
N ASP A 267 15.51 -1.29 -11.10
CA ASP A 267 14.97 0.03 -10.73
C ASP A 267 13.43 -0.05 -10.69
N LYS A 268 12.93 -0.73 -9.67
CA LYS A 268 11.50 -0.90 -9.41
C LYS A 268 11.20 -0.56 -7.96
N PRO A 269 10.13 0.20 -7.73
CA PRO A 269 9.69 0.52 -6.39
C PRO A 269 9.31 -0.74 -5.62
N LEU A 270 9.47 -0.68 -4.31
CA LEU A 270 8.94 -1.71 -3.43
C LEU A 270 7.41 -1.67 -3.46
N HIS A 271 6.78 -2.84 -3.47
CA HIS A 271 5.32 -2.84 -3.37
C HIS A 271 4.88 -2.34 -1.97
N PRO A 272 3.83 -1.50 -1.87
CA PRO A 272 3.36 -0.96 -0.60
C PRO A 272 3.04 -2.03 0.46
N SER A 273 2.55 -3.21 0.06
CA SER A 273 2.31 -4.33 0.99
C SER A 273 3.59 -4.83 1.63
N THR A 274 4.72 -4.83 0.91
CA THR A 274 6.00 -5.28 1.47
C THR A 274 6.51 -4.34 2.57
N ILE A 275 6.26 -3.02 2.44
CA ILE A 275 6.52 -2.05 3.52
C ILE A 275 5.59 -2.32 4.70
N GLN A 276 4.32 -2.61 4.44
CA GLN A 276 3.33 -2.94 5.45
C GLN A 276 3.70 -4.24 6.20
N ASP A 277 4.11 -5.29 5.46
CA ASP A 277 4.52 -6.58 6.04
C ASP A 277 5.77 -6.43 6.90
N ALA A 278 6.75 -5.62 6.44
CA ALA A 278 7.95 -5.31 7.21
C ALA A 278 7.61 -4.56 8.51
N LEU A 279 6.74 -3.56 8.44
CA LEU A 279 6.26 -2.81 9.62
C LEU A 279 5.53 -3.73 10.60
N GLN A 280 4.65 -4.60 10.10
CA GLN A 280 3.90 -5.56 10.94
C GLN A 280 4.84 -6.56 11.63
N LEU A 281 5.88 -7.02 10.94
CA LEU A 281 6.90 -7.89 11.53
C LEU A 281 7.63 -7.21 12.68
N VAL A 282 8.00 -5.93 12.51
CA VAL A 282 8.64 -5.13 13.57
C VAL A 282 7.66 -4.91 14.73
N ALA A 283 6.41 -4.59 14.45
CA ALA A 283 5.37 -4.38 15.47
C ALA A 283 5.12 -5.64 16.32
N ASN A 284 5.07 -6.81 15.68
CA ASN A 284 4.93 -8.09 16.40
C ASN A 284 6.10 -8.34 17.34
N ARG A 285 7.34 -8.01 16.92
CA ARG A 285 8.53 -8.12 17.79
C ARG A 285 8.51 -7.13 18.96
N ALA A 286 7.91 -5.95 18.74
CA ALA A 286 7.74 -4.94 19.78
C ALA A 286 6.57 -5.21 20.73
N GLY A 287 5.79 -6.28 20.53
CA GLY A 287 4.59 -6.59 21.31
C GLY A 287 3.43 -5.60 21.11
N LEU A 288 3.37 -4.92 19.97
CA LEU A 288 2.40 -3.84 19.72
C LEU A 288 1.16 -4.28 18.91
N GLY A 289 1.06 -5.55 18.54
CA GLY A 289 -0.06 -6.06 17.76
C GLY A 289 -0.10 -5.48 16.33
N ASN A 290 -1.28 -5.07 15.88
CA ASN A 290 -1.50 -4.63 14.50
C ASN A 290 -1.11 -3.15 14.31
N VAL A 291 0.08 -2.89 13.81
CA VAL A 291 0.57 -1.55 13.45
C VAL A 291 0.69 -1.43 11.93
N TYR A 292 -0.18 -0.64 11.33
CA TYR A 292 -0.17 -0.35 9.90
C TYR A 292 0.43 1.03 9.61
N PRO A 293 0.93 1.31 8.40
CA PRO A 293 1.45 2.64 8.04
C PRO A 293 0.49 3.79 8.33
N ARG A 294 -0.82 3.53 8.23
CA ARG A 294 -1.85 4.50 8.59
C ARG A 294 -1.85 4.85 10.08
N VAL A 295 -1.54 3.88 10.95
CA VAL A 295 -1.39 4.10 12.40
C VAL A 295 -0.24 5.06 12.65
N LEU A 296 0.95 4.81 12.10
CA LEU A 296 2.11 5.71 12.25
C LEU A 296 1.81 7.13 11.75
N ARG A 297 1.11 7.24 10.63
CA ARG A 297 0.70 8.55 10.11
C ARG A 297 -0.32 9.26 11.02
N HIS A 298 -1.26 8.55 11.64
CA HIS A 298 -2.15 9.14 12.64
C HIS A 298 -1.40 9.53 13.90
N THR A 299 -0.49 8.67 14.37
CA THR A 299 0.39 8.92 15.51
C THR A 299 1.25 10.17 15.28
N PHE A 300 1.86 10.32 14.10
CA PHE A 300 2.59 11.53 13.70
C PHE A 300 1.73 12.79 13.86
N ALA A 301 0.52 12.78 13.29
CA ALA A 301 -0.37 13.95 13.35
C ALA A 301 -0.82 14.26 14.78
N THR A 302 -1.13 13.23 15.57
CA THR A 302 -1.58 13.42 16.98
C THR A 302 -0.44 13.90 17.85
N HIS A 303 0.77 13.33 17.75
CA HIS A 303 1.91 13.79 18.53
C HIS A 303 2.26 15.25 18.21
N LEU A 304 2.22 15.67 16.94
CA LEU A 304 2.38 17.08 16.60
C LEU A 304 1.31 17.96 17.27
N LEU A 305 0.05 17.52 17.26
CA LEU A 305 -1.04 18.27 17.88
C LEU A 305 -0.89 18.35 19.41
N ASP A 306 -0.54 17.24 20.05
CA ASP A 306 -0.33 17.13 21.50
C ASP A 306 0.82 18.03 21.98
N HIS A 307 1.82 18.24 21.11
CA HIS A 307 2.94 19.17 21.34
C HIS A 307 2.66 20.60 20.86
N GLY A 308 1.40 20.96 20.61
CA GLY A 308 0.97 22.31 20.33
C GLY A 308 1.12 22.78 18.88
N ALA A 309 1.35 21.88 17.92
CA ALA A 309 1.36 22.27 16.52
C ALA A 309 -0.04 22.71 16.05
N ASP A 310 -0.09 23.81 15.29
CA ASP A 310 -1.32 24.27 14.66
C ASP A 310 -1.90 23.22 13.71
N ILE A 311 -3.19 22.95 13.81
CA ILE A 311 -3.88 21.94 13.00
C ILE A 311 -3.77 22.21 11.48
N ARG A 312 -3.64 23.47 11.08
CA ARG A 312 -3.45 23.87 9.68
C ARG A 312 -2.07 23.45 9.18
N ILE A 313 -1.04 23.61 10.01
CA ILE A 313 0.32 23.16 9.72
C ILE A 313 0.35 21.63 9.57
N ILE A 314 -0.32 20.93 10.50
CA ILE A 314 -0.44 19.46 10.42
C ILE A 314 -1.14 19.03 9.13
N GLN A 315 -2.22 19.70 8.75
CA GLN A 315 -2.96 19.41 7.51
C GLN A 315 -2.09 19.62 6.27
N GLU A 316 -1.25 20.64 6.24
CA GLU A 316 -0.32 20.92 5.14
C GLU A 316 0.78 19.85 5.06
N LEU A 317 1.44 19.52 6.17
CA LEU A 317 2.42 18.44 6.27
C LEU A 317 1.82 17.09 5.84
N MET A 318 0.59 16.82 6.23
CA MET A 318 -0.13 15.61 5.86
C MET A 318 -0.61 15.61 4.40
N GLY A 319 -0.72 16.76 3.73
CA GLY A 319 -1.26 16.89 2.39
C GLY A 319 -2.71 16.40 2.30
N HIS A 320 -3.59 16.88 3.18
CA HIS A 320 -5.02 16.60 3.14
C HIS A 320 -5.69 17.47 2.07
N ALA A 321 -6.19 16.84 1.00
CA ALA A 321 -6.78 17.50 -0.16
C ALA A 321 -8.21 18.09 0.06
N ARG A 322 -8.73 18.10 1.29
CA ARG A 322 -10.05 18.66 1.62
C ARG A 322 -9.91 19.82 2.59
N ILE A 323 -9.62 20.97 2.05
CA ILE A 323 -10.32 22.19 2.41
C ILE A 323 -10.80 22.80 1.09
N ALA A 324 -12.12 22.83 0.91
CA ALA A 324 -12.76 23.55 -0.16
C ALA A 324 -12.59 25.06 0.10
N THR A 325 -11.44 25.59 -0.21
CA THR A 325 -11.18 27.03 -0.45
C THR A 325 -9.68 27.17 -0.77
N THR A 326 -9.38 27.00 -2.03
CA THR A 326 -8.03 27.10 -2.60
C THR A 326 -7.51 28.55 -2.70
N GLN A 327 -8.07 29.50 -1.98
CA GLN A 327 -7.72 30.90 -2.20
C GLN A 327 -7.15 31.68 -1.01
N ILE A 328 -7.01 31.11 0.18
CA ILE A 328 -6.54 31.90 1.35
C ILE A 328 -5.21 31.41 1.97
N TYR A 329 -4.66 30.29 1.54
CA TYR A 329 -3.47 29.67 2.15
C TYR A 329 -2.26 29.57 1.25
N THR A 330 -1.98 30.58 0.49
CA THR A 330 -0.65 30.84 -0.02
C THR A 330 0.22 31.30 1.15
N GLN A 331 1.20 30.45 1.52
CA GLN A 331 2.36 30.81 2.36
C GLN A 331 2.22 30.66 3.88
N VAL A 332 2.01 29.44 4.36
CA VAL A 332 2.79 29.07 5.55
C VAL A 332 4.24 28.98 5.05
N SER A 333 5.10 29.90 5.47
CA SER A 333 6.48 29.92 4.97
C SER A 333 7.16 28.59 5.34
N ARG A 334 8.02 28.08 4.46
CA ARG A 334 8.82 26.87 4.71
C ARG A 334 9.55 26.93 6.06
N ALA A 335 9.99 28.13 6.46
CA ALA A 335 10.61 28.39 7.74
C ALA A 335 9.66 28.08 8.91
N ARG A 336 8.39 28.50 8.86
CA ARG A 336 7.40 28.24 9.90
C ARG A 336 7.05 26.74 10.01
N LEU A 337 6.91 26.04 8.87
CA LEU A 337 6.70 24.60 8.86
C LEU A 337 7.86 23.87 9.54
N LEU A 338 9.10 24.25 9.21
CA LEU A 338 10.30 23.65 9.76
C LEU A 338 10.46 23.93 11.26
N THR A 339 10.19 25.16 11.69
CA THR A 339 10.24 25.55 13.11
C THR A 339 9.21 24.77 13.92
N THR A 340 7.96 24.75 13.47
CA THR A 340 6.89 24.00 14.16
C THR A 340 7.21 22.50 14.19
N PHE A 341 7.72 21.93 13.07
CA PHE A 341 8.10 20.52 13.05
C PHE A 341 9.23 20.21 14.05
N LYS A 342 10.28 21.05 14.12
CA LYS A 342 11.36 20.89 15.09
C LYS A 342 10.90 20.98 16.54
N GLN A 343 9.99 21.92 16.83
CA GLN A 343 9.49 22.14 18.18
C GLN A 343 8.48 21.10 18.65
N CYS A 344 7.62 20.64 17.74
CA CYS A 344 6.44 19.84 18.09
C CYS A 344 6.54 18.35 17.76
N HIS A 345 7.48 17.93 16.91
CA HIS A 345 7.63 16.50 16.61
C HIS A 345 8.69 15.86 17.52
N PRO A 346 8.40 14.77 18.25
CA PRO A 346 9.32 14.15 19.21
C PRO A 346 10.69 13.74 18.63
N ARG A 347 10.79 13.66 17.32
CA ARG A 347 12.02 13.34 16.58
C ARG A 347 12.38 14.44 15.55
N GLY A 348 11.94 15.65 15.78
CA GLY A 348 12.13 16.81 14.90
C GLY A 348 13.47 17.52 15.10
N ALA A 349 14.01 17.41 16.30
CA ALA A 349 15.29 17.99 16.71
C ALA A 349 16.48 17.07 16.49
#